data_bf50818f0b5ca12e7f7717bf24f19033
#
_entry.id   bf50818f0b5ca12e7f7717bf24f19033
#
_cell.length_a   1.000
_cell.length_b   1.000
_cell.length_c   1.000
_cell.angle_alpha   90.00
_cell.angle_beta   90.00
_cell.angle_gamma   90.00
#
_symmetry.space_group_name_H-M   'P 1'
#
loop_
_entity.id
_entity.type
_entity.pdbx_description
1 polymer ?
#
loop_
_entity_poly.entity_id
_entity_poly.type
_entity_poly.pdbx_seq_one_letter_code
_entity_poly.pdbx_strand_id
1 'polypeptide(L)'
;MEQTPLKKNNKLLNVAKILRRNMTRQEKHLWYGFLRYYPVKIYKQRIIDHFIADFYCHSARLVIELDGSQHYTNQGKAHDAAKTEILEKYGIYVLRFSNKDIDENFDSVCRMIDRVIIERIEKLP
;
A
#
# COMPACT_ATOMS: atom_id res chain seq x y z
N MET A 1 16.34 16.37 6.66
CA MET A 1 15.90 16.65 5.28
C MET A 1 14.37 16.70 5.23
N GLU A 2 13.83 17.77 4.71
CA GLU A 2 12.39 17.89 4.58
C GLU A 2 11.89 16.99 3.46
N GLN A 3 10.79 16.30 3.71
CA GLN A 3 10.14 15.49 2.71
C GLN A 3 9.13 16.32 1.94
N THR A 4 8.99 16.03 0.65
CA THR A 4 7.98 16.66 -0.18
C THR A 4 6.59 16.36 0.38
N PRO A 5 5.74 17.38 0.63
CA PRO A 5 4.37 17.13 1.07
C PRO A 5 3.62 16.27 0.07
N LEU A 6 2.81 15.34 0.56
CA LEU A 6 2.02 14.47 -0.30
C LEU A 6 0.91 15.25 -0.98
N LYS A 7 0.85 15.16 -2.30
CA LYS A 7 -0.27 15.70 -3.07
C LYS A 7 -1.40 14.69 -3.11
N LYS A 8 -2.61 15.18 -3.29
CA LYS A 8 -3.80 14.35 -3.30
C LYS A 8 -4.77 14.86 -4.36
N ASN A 9 -5.11 14.00 -5.30
CA ASN A 9 -6.11 14.32 -6.30
C ASN A 9 -7.51 14.09 -5.71
N ASN A 10 -8.18 15.17 -5.30
CA ASN A 10 -9.49 15.09 -4.66
C ASN A 10 -10.59 14.55 -5.58
N LYS A 11 -10.35 14.50 -6.89
CA LYS A 11 -11.29 13.86 -7.83
C LYS A 11 -11.42 12.36 -7.58
N LEU A 12 -10.44 11.75 -6.87
CA LEU A 12 -10.46 10.34 -6.53
C LEU A 12 -11.19 10.02 -5.23
N LEU A 13 -11.70 11.02 -4.50
CA LEU A 13 -12.34 10.78 -3.21
C LEU A 13 -13.51 9.79 -3.27
N ASN A 14 -14.38 9.94 -4.27
CA ASN A 14 -15.53 9.04 -4.41
C ASN A 14 -15.08 7.63 -4.78
N VAL A 15 -14.08 7.51 -5.66
CA VAL A 15 -13.53 6.20 -6.04
C VAL A 15 -12.93 5.52 -4.82
N ALA A 16 -12.15 6.25 -4.02
CA ALA A 16 -11.55 5.69 -2.80
C ALA A 16 -12.61 5.20 -1.81
N LYS A 17 -13.72 5.94 -1.66
CA LYS A 17 -14.82 5.52 -0.80
C LYS A 17 -15.47 4.23 -1.30
N ILE A 18 -15.67 4.12 -2.62
CA ILE A 18 -16.24 2.91 -3.22
C ILE A 18 -15.31 1.72 -3.00
N LEU A 19 -14.01 1.90 -3.21
CA LEU A 19 -13.02 0.84 -3.01
C LEU A 19 -12.96 0.38 -1.56
N ARG A 20 -13.06 1.29 -0.60
CA ARG A 20 -13.09 0.91 0.83
C ARG A 20 -14.29 0.06 1.19
N ARG A 21 -15.44 0.31 0.55
CA ARG A 21 -16.67 -0.46 0.78
C ARG A 21 -16.63 -1.80 0.08
N ASN A 22 -15.84 -1.93 -0.99
CA ASN A 22 -15.81 -3.10 -1.86
C ASN A 22 -14.41 -3.74 -1.88
N MET A 23 -13.79 -3.85 -0.72
CA MET A 23 -12.49 -4.49 -0.60
C MET A 23 -12.55 -5.95 -1.06
N THR A 24 -11.48 -6.40 -1.71
CA THR A 24 -11.37 -7.80 -2.11
C THR A 24 -11.27 -8.70 -0.88
N ARG A 25 -11.45 -10.00 -1.07
CA ARG A 25 -11.31 -10.98 0.02
C ARG A 25 -9.92 -10.91 0.64
N GLN A 26 -8.88 -10.79 -0.19
CA GLN A 26 -7.50 -10.71 0.28
C GLN A 26 -7.23 -9.40 1.03
N GLU A 27 -7.75 -8.28 0.54
CA GLU A 27 -7.63 -7.00 1.24
C GLU A 27 -8.30 -7.06 2.61
N LYS A 28 -9.50 -7.66 2.68
CA LYS A 28 -10.20 -7.84 3.96
C LYS A 28 -9.40 -8.73 4.91
N HIS A 29 -8.82 -9.81 4.39
CA HIS A 29 -8.03 -10.72 5.21
C HIS A 29 -6.84 -9.98 5.85
N LEU A 30 -6.11 -9.23 5.05
CA LEU A 30 -4.94 -8.48 5.55
C LEU A 30 -5.36 -7.38 6.51
N TRP A 31 -6.44 -6.66 6.20
CA TRP A 31 -6.91 -5.57 7.05
C TRP A 31 -7.43 -6.06 8.39
N TYR A 32 -8.43 -6.96 8.38
CA TYR A 32 -9.07 -7.42 9.61
C TYR A 32 -8.20 -8.40 10.39
N GLY A 33 -7.31 -9.11 9.73
CA GLY A 33 -6.44 -10.08 10.37
C GLY A 33 -5.14 -9.50 10.93
N PHE A 34 -4.73 -8.32 10.45
CA PHE A 34 -3.43 -7.79 10.84
C PHE A 34 -3.37 -6.26 10.89
N LEU A 35 -3.59 -5.58 9.77
CA LEU A 35 -3.29 -4.14 9.67
C LEU A 35 -4.16 -3.28 10.57
N ARG A 36 -5.41 -3.64 10.78
CA ARG A 36 -6.35 -2.92 11.62
C ARG A 36 -5.83 -2.77 13.06
N TYR A 37 -5.15 -3.78 13.55
CA TYR A 37 -4.66 -3.83 14.94
C TYR A 37 -3.18 -3.46 15.06
N TYR A 38 -2.53 -3.12 13.95
CA TYR A 38 -1.12 -2.79 13.98
C TYR A 38 -0.89 -1.53 14.84
N PRO A 39 0.17 -1.48 15.68
CA PRO A 39 0.39 -0.35 16.61
C PRO A 39 0.59 1.00 15.91
N VAL A 40 1.09 1.00 14.67
CA VAL A 40 1.29 2.21 13.89
C VAL A 40 0.11 2.35 12.92
N LYS A 41 -0.42 3.56 12.78
CA LYS A 41 -1.61 3.81 11.95
C LYS A 41 -1.39 3.43 10.50
N ILE A 42 -2.32 2.64 9.96
CA ILE A 42 -2.37 2.26 8.55
C ILE A 42 -3.72 2.69 7.98
N TYR A 43 -3.69 3.29 6.79
CA TYR A 43 -4.88 3.76 6.08
C TYR A 43 -5.22 2.80 4.94
N LYS A 44 -6.51 2.60 4.73
CA LYS A 44 -7.04 1.81 3.60
C LYS A 44 -7.32 2.73 2.43
N GLN A 45 -7.05 2.29 1.22
CA GLN A 45 -7.43 2.97 -0.01
C GLN A 45 -7.15 4.46 0.08
N ARG A 46 -5.88 4.78 0.29
CA ARG A 46 -5.41 6.15 0.50
C ARG A 46 -5.00 6.79 -0.81
N ILE A 47 -5.50 7.99 -1.07
CA ILE A 47 -5.09 8.77 -2.24
C ILE A 47 -3.72 9.38 -1.99
N ILE A 48 -2.78 9.10 -2.90
CA ILE A 48 -1.45 9.72 -2.91
C ILE A 48 -1.20 10.15 -4.33
N ASP A 49 -1.00 11.45 -4.56
CA ASP A 49 -0.89 12.03 -5.89
C ASP A 49 -2.14 11.66 -6.72
N HIS A 50 -1.98 11.01 -7.86
CA HIS A 50 -3.07 10.56 -8.73
C HIS A 50 -3.38 9.06 -8.58
N PHE A 51 -2.90 8.43 -7.52
CA PHE A 51 -3.08 7.00 -7.29
C PHE A 51 -3.84 6.75 -6.01
N ILE A 52 -4.45 5.57 -5.92
CA ILE A 52 -5.05 5.09 -4.68
C ILE A 52 -4.22 3.89 -4.24
N ALA A 53 -3.55 4.03 -3.10
CA ALA A 53 -2.78 2.93 -2.51
C ALA A 53 -3.74 2.00 -1.76
N ASP A 54 -3.56 0.68 -1.90
CA ASP A 54 -4.38 -0.28 -1.16
C ASP A 54 -4.28 -0.04 0.34
N PHE A 55 -3.06 0.07 0.85
CA PHE A 55 -2.78 0.42 2.25
C PHE A 55 -1.58 1.36 2.32
N TYR A 56 -1.63 2.31 3.25
CA TYR A 56 -0.55 3.27 3.43
C TYR A 56 -0.23 3.47 4.91
N CYS A 57 1.05 3.35 5.25
CA CYS A 57 1.58 3.68 6.57
C CYS A 57 2.41 4.96 6.45
N HIS A 58 1.86 6.07 6.91
CA HIS A 58 2.53 7.37 6.79
C HIS A 58 3.82 7.44 7.60
N SER A 59 3.81 6.92 8.82
CA SER A 59 4.99 6.95 9.70
C SER A 59 6.19 6.22 9.10
N ALA A 60 5.95 5.17 8.32
CA ALA A 60 7.00 4.40 7.67
C ALA A 60 7.20 4.81 6.20
N ARG A 61 6.39 5.72 5.67
CA ARG A 61 6.38 6.07 4.24
C ARG A 61 6.32 4.79 3.39
N LEU A 62 5.36 3.94 3.71
CA LEU A 62 5.21 2.63 3.12
C LEU A 62 3.83 2.45 2.50
N VAL A 63 3.81 2.09 1.23
CA VAL A 63 2.60 1.63 0.53
C VAL A 63 2.65 0.11 0.45
N ILE A 64 1.53 -0.55 0.76
CA ILE A 64 1.37 -1.98 0.62
C ILE A 64 0.31 -2.22 -0.46
N GLU A 65 0.65 -2.99 -1.48
CA GLU A 65 -0.22 -3.29 -2.62
C GLU A 65 -0.42 -4.80 -2.74
N LEU A 66 -1.65 -5.20 -3.02
CA LEU A 66 -1.97 -6.59 -3.30
C LEU A 66 -2.23 -6.75 -4.80
N ASP A 67 -1.48 -7.63 -5.43
CA ASP A 67 -1.51 -7.79 -6.87
C ASP A 67 -2.43 -8.94 -7.30
N GLY A 68 -3.40 -8.60 -8.17
CA GLY A 68 -4.21 -9.59 -8.87
C GLY A 68 -3.58 -9.97 -10.20
N SER A 69 -4.28 -10.81 -10.97
CA SER A 69 -3.77 -11.35 -12.24
C SER A 69 -3.50 -10.26 -13.29
N GLN A 70 -4.20 -9.14 -13.25
CA GLN A 70 -4.01 -8.06 -14.22
C GLN A 70 -2.61 -7.43 -14.14
N HIS A 71 -1.90 -7.58 -13.02
CA HIS A 71 -0.56 -7.03 -12.85
C HIS A 71 0.51 -7.82 -13.62
N TYR A 72 0.16 -8.99 -14.16
CA TYR A 72 1.07 -9.80 -14.95
C TYR A 72 1.03 -9.44 -16.44
N THR A 73 0.12 -8.54 -16.86
CA THR A 73 0.07 -8.05 -18.23
C THR A 73 1.11 -6.95 -18.44
N ASN A 74 1.48 -6.70 -19.72
CA ASN A 74 2.43 -5.63 -20.03
C ASN A 74 1.89 -4.26 -19.59
N GLN A 75 0.61 -4.00 -19.77
CA GLN A 75 -0.02 -2.75 -19.33
C GLN A 75 -0.01 -2.62 -17.82
N GLY A 76 -0.31 -3.70 -17.11
CA GLY A 76 -0.28 -3.71 -15.65
C GLY A 76 1.12 -3.45 -15.10
N LYS A 77 2.14 -4.07 -15.70
CA LYS A 77 3.54 -3.86 -15.28
C LYS A 77 3.98 -2.42 -15.54
N ALA A 78 3.62 -1.85 -16.68
CA ALA A 78 3.97 -0.46 -17.00
C ALA A 78 3.29 0.52 -16.05
N HIS A 79 2.02 0.28 -15.71
CA HIS A 79 1.28 1.09 -14.75
C HIS A 79 1.93 1.02 -13.36
N ASP A 80 2.29 -0.17 -12.90
CA ASP A 80 2.95 -0.36 -11.61
C ASP A 80 4.32 0.31 -11.55
N ALA A 81 5.08 0.25 -12.64
CA ALA A 81 6.39 0.90 -12.71
C ALA A 81 6.27 2.42 -12.62
N ALA A 82 5.30 3.00 -13.35
CA ALA A 82 5.06 4.45 -13.32
C ALA A 82 4.60 4.91 -11.94
N LYS A 83 3.70 4.16 -11.32
CA LYS A 83 3.22 4.43 -9.97
C LYS A 83 4.36 4.39 -8.96
N THR A 84 5.19 3.36 -9.02
CA THR A 84 6.34 3.19 -8.12
C THR A 84 7.31 4.36 -8.25
N GLU A 85 7.64 4.75 -9.48
CA GLU A 85 8.54 5.87 -9.73
C GLU A 85 8.03 7.17 -9.10
N ILE A 86 6.74 7.47 -9.25
CA ILE A 86 6.14 8.67 -8.67
C ILE A 86 6.15 8.59 -7.14
N LEU A 87 5.78 7.45 -6.56
CA LEU A 87 5.77 7.28 -5.11
C LEU A 87 7.17 7.38 -4.52
N GLU A 88 8.19 6.87 -5.20
CA GLU A 88 9.57 6.98 -4.75
C GLU A 88 10.05 8.43 -4.64
N LYS A 89 9.55 9.34 -5.49
CA LYS A 89 9.86 10.77 -5.41
C LYS A 89 9.36 11.40 -4.11
N TYR A 90 8.35 10.82 -3.48
CA TYR A 90 7.85 11.25 -2.17
C TYR A 90 8.58 10.55 -1.01
N GLY A 91 9.57 9.74 -1.29
CA GLY A 91 10.26 8.96 -0.27
C GLY A 91 9.47 7.76 0.20
N ILE A 92 8.53 7.28 -0.60
CA ILE A 92 7.65 6.15 -0.27
C ILE A 92 8.21 4.87 -0.88
N TYR A 93 8.32 3.83 -0.05
CA TYR A 93 8.64 2.48 -0.52
C TYR A 93 7.35 1.73 -0.81
N VAL A 94 7.31 1.01 -1.93
CA VAL A 94 6.15 0.20 -2.33
C VAL A 94 6.47 -1.27 -2.11
N LEU A 95 5.69 -1.92 -1.26
CA LEU A 95 5.83 -3.33 -0.93
C LEU A 95 4.63 -4.07 -1.53
N ARG A 96 4.90 -5.02 -2.42
CA ARG A 96 3.85 -5.76 -3.13
C ARG A 96 3.82 -7.21 -2.72
N PHE A 97 2.61 -7.74 -2.57
CA PHE A 97 2.36 -9.16 -2.35
C PHE A 97 1.32 -9.62 -3.35
N SER A 98 1.41 -10.87 -3.78
CA SER A 98 0.36 -11.45 -4.61
C SER A 98 -0.84 -11.83 -3.74
N ASN A 99 -2.01 -11.93 -4.36
CA ASN A 99 -3.18 -12.46 -3.67
C ASN A 99 -2.94 -13.89 -3.18
N LYS A 100 -2.15 -14.65 -3.93
CA LYS A 100 -1.76 -16.01 -3.53
C LYS A 100 -0.96 -16.01 -2.23
N ASP A 101 -0.05 -15.06 -2.05
CA ASP A 101 0.71 -14.93 -0.81
C ASP A 101 -0.20 -14.69 0.39
N ILE A 102 -1.23 -13.85 0.22
CA ILE A 102 -2.20 -13.60 1.27
C ILE A 102 -2.95 -14.89 1.62
N ASP A 103 -3.35 -15.67 0.60
CA ASP A 103 -4.12 -16.89 0.81
C ASP A 103 -3.28 -18.04 1.39
N GLU A 104 -2.02 -18.16 1.00
CA GLU A 104 -1.18 -19.32 1.32
C GLU A 104 -0.06 -19.05 2.31
N ASN A 105 0.40 -17.80 2.44
CA ASN A 105 1.56 -17.44 3.25
C ASN A 105 1.30 -16.23 4.15
N PHE A 106 0.10 -16.15 4.71
CA PHE A 106 -0.36 -14.97 5.45
C PHE A 106 0.60 -14.56 6.58
N ASP A 107 1.06 -15.51 7.39
CA ASP A 107 1.94 -15.19 8.51
C ASP A 107 3.27 -14.61 8.02
N SER A 108 3.80 -15.13 6.92
CA SER A 108 5.04 -14.60 6.33
C SER A 108 4.85 -13.19 5.81
N VAL A 109 3.69 -12.90 5.20
CA VAL A 109 3.35 -11.55 4.74
C VAL A 109 3.31 -10.59 5.92
N CYS A 110 2.64 -10.96 6.99
CA CYS A 110 2.54 -10.12 8.19
C CYS A 110 3.90 -9.84 8.83
N ARG A 111 4.75 -10.86 8.92
CA ARG A 111 6.11 -10.69 9.45
C ARG A 111 6.95 -9.77 8.59
N MET A 112 6.83 -9.88 7.26
CA MET A 112 7.56 -9.01 6.34
C MET A 112 7.11 -7.56 6.49
N ILE A 113 5.80 -7.31 6.56
CA ILE A 113 5.25 -5.97 6.74
C ILE A 113 5.77 -5.36 8.04
N ASP A 114 5.69 -6.10 9.14
CA ASP A 114 6.15 -5.64 10.45
C ASP A 114 7.63 -5.26 10.41
N ARG A 115 8.46 -6.12 9.84
CA ARG A 115 9.90 -5.87 9.72
C ARG A 115 10.19 -4.62 8.90
N VAL A 116 9.54 -4.47 7.76
CA VAL A 116 9.76 -3.31 6.87
C VAL A 116 9.32 -2.02 7.56
N ILE A 117 8.18 -2.02 8.25
CA ILE A 117 7.71 -0.84 8.99
C ILE A 117 8.72 -0.43 10.05
N ILE A 118 9.19 -1.38 10.86
CA ILE A 118 10.15 -1.10 11.93
C ILE A 118 11.45 -0.54 11.35
N GLU A 119 12.00 -1.17 10.32
CA GLU A 119 13.24 -0.72 9.69
C GLU A 119 13.10 0.68 9.10
N ARG A 120 11.97 0.97 8.45
CA ARG A 120 11.77 2.27 7.83
C ARG A 120 11.58 3.37 8.87
N ILE A 121 10.84 3.11 9.94
CA ILE A 121 10.65 4.10 11.01
C ILE A 121 11.98 4.44 11.67
N GLU A 122 12.84 3.46 11.91
CA GLU A 122 14.16 3.68 12.51
C GLU A 122 15.07 4.54 11.63
N LYS A 123 14.90 4.50 10.31
CA LYS A 123 15.75 5.23 9.36
C LYS A 123 15.21 6.61 8.98
N LEU A 124 13.93 6.88 9.22
CA LEU A 124 13.33 8.15 8.86
C LEU A 124 13.60 9.20 9.94
N PRO A 125 13.83 10.47 9.54
CA PRO A 125 14.07 11.54 10.50
C PRO A 125 12.82 11.87 11.33
#